data_60d53d5db2321e03fc448dc5a30085ae
#
_entry.id   60d53d5db2321e03fc448dc5a30085ae
#
_cell.length_a   1.000
_cell.length_b   1.000
_cell.length_c   1.000
_cell.angle_alpha   90.00
_cell.angle_beta   90.00
_cell.angle_gamma   90.00
#
_symmetry.space_group_name_H-M   'P 1'
#
loop_
_entity.id
_entity.type
_entity.pdbx_description
1 polymer ?
#
loop_
_entity_poly.entity_id
_entity_poly.type
_entity_poly.pdbx_seq_one_letter_code
_entity_poly.pdbx_strand_id
1 'polypeptide(L)'
;YRMLFGHRPHVLRPGQNVLIWGASGGLGSYAVQLCAVAGANAIGVISDDSKADFVLSMGAKAVINRNNFKCWGQLPKVNSPEFNDYMKEARKFGKAIWQHTNGKDVDIVFEHPGESTMPTSVFVVKRGGMVVICAGTTGFNLTMDARFLWMRQKRVQGSHFANLLQASQANQLMLERRLDP
;
A
#
# COMPACT_ATOMS: atom_id res chain seq x y z
N TYR A 1 -0.40 11.24 -7.12
CA TYR A 1 -0.75 12.35 -6.23
C TYR A 1 -2.12 12.13 -5.56
N ARG A 2 -3.23 12.01 -6.34
CA ARG A 2 -4.60 11.90 -5.79
C ARG A 2 -4.77 10.77 -4.78
N MET A 3 -4.21 9.59 -5.02
CA MET A 3 -4.33 8.43 -4.13
C MET A 3 -3.84 8.74 -2.71
N LEU A 4 -2.82 9.55 -2.55
CA LEU A 4 -2.22 9.89 -1.25
C LEU A 4 -2.77 11.19 -0.64
N PHE A 5 -3.19 12.16 -1.47
CA PHE A 5 -3.56 13.50 -1.00
C PHE A 5 -5.01 13.89 -1.27
N GLY A 6 -5.75 13.12 -2.08
CA GLY A 6 -7.08 13.53 -2.58
C GLY A 6 -8.28 13.01 -1.78
N HIS A 7 -8.11 12.13 -0.80
CA HIS A 7 -9.23 11.41 -0.17
C HIS A 7 -9.39 11.72 1.32
N ARG A 8 -9.97 12.87 1.66
CA ARG A 8 -10.24 13.23 3.06
C ARG A 8 -11.14 12.20 3.75
N PRO A 9 -10.91 11.91 5.05
CA PRO A 9 -9.91 12.50 5.94
C PRO A 9 -8.51 11.86 5.83
N HIS A 10 -8.31 10.84 4.98
CA HIS A 10 -7.07 10.06 4.83
C HIS A 10 -6.08 10.73 3.87
N VAL A 11 -5.81 11.99 4.08
CA VAL A 11 -4.74 12.71 3.39
C VAL A 11 -3.41 12.33 4.04
N LEU A 12 -2.42 11.97 3.24
CA LEU A 12 -1.08 11.62 3.71
C LEU A 12 -0.47 12.77 4.55
N ARG A 13 0.13 12.41 5.67
CA ARG A 13 0.76 13.35 6.62
C ARG A 13 2.16 12.89 7.01
N PRO A 14 3.04 13.81 7.43
CA PRO A 14 4.35 13.47 7.97
C PRO A 14 4.27 12.42 9.08
N GLY A 15 5.23 11.50 9.10
CA GLY A 15 5.33 10.43 10.08
C GLY A 15 4.39 9.24 9.90
N GLN A 16 3.43 9.29 8.97
CA GLN A 16 2.57 8.15 8.66
C GLN A 16 3.32 7.04 7.92
N ASN A 17 2.89 5.81 8.13
CA ASN A 17 3.42 4.63 7.44
C ASN A 17 2.53 4.28 6.24
N VAL A 18 3.12 4.08 5.08
CA VAL A 18 2.43 3.74 3.84
C VAL A 18 3.00 2.46 3.25
N LEU A 19 2.18 1.43 3.07
CA LEU A 19 2.55 0.25 2.30
C LEU A 19 2.27 0.51 0.82
N ILE A 20 3.26 0.29 -0.03
CA ILE A 20 3.17 0.58 -1.47
C ILE A 20 3.41 -0.71 -2.24
N TRP A 21 2.37 -1.24 -2.88
CA TRP A 21 2.48 -2.38 -3.77
C TRP A 21 3.19 -1.99 -5.07
N GLY A 22 4.00 -2.92 -5.61
CA GLY A 22 4.72 -2.70 -6.86
C GLY A 22 5.61 -1.47 -6.83
N ALA A 23 6.32 -1.25 -5.72
CA ALA A 23 7.07 -0.03 -5.43
C ALA A 23 8.16 0.30 -6.46
N SER A 24 8.64 -0.68 -7.22
CA SER A 24 9.63 -0.49 -8.29
C SER A 24 9.04 -0.17 -9.67
N GLY A 25 7.71 -0.20 -9.81
CA GLY A 25 7.04 0.16 -11.06
C GLY A 25 6.79 1.68 -11.15
N GLY A 26 6.42 2.18 -12.33
CA GLY A 26 6.23 3.61 -12.54
C GLY A 26 5.26 4.27 -11.55
N LEU A 27 4.11 3.65 -11.27
CA LEU A 27 3.15 4.17 -10.29
C LEU A 27 3.70 4.09 -8.85
N GLY A 28 4.36 2.98 -8.50
CA GLY A 28 4.87 2.74 -7.15
C GLY A 28 6.07 3.62 -6.81
N SER A 29 7.00 3.84 -7.74
CA SER A 29 8.17 4.69 -7.53
C SER A 29 7.77 6.15 -7.26
N TYR A 30 6.80 6.68 -7.99
CA TYR A 30 6.23 8.00 -7.69
C TYR A 30 5.52 8.04 -6.33
N ALA A 31 4.82 6.96 -5.94
CA ALA A 31 4.19 6.90 -4.62
C ALA A 31 5.24 6.90 -3.49
N VAL A 32 6.36 6.20 -3.66
CA VAL A 32 7.51 6.22 -2.73
C VAL A 32 8.06 7.63 -2.59
N GLN A 33 8.37 8.29 -3.70
CA GLN A 33 8.90 9.65 -3.70
C GLN A 33 7.93 10.66 -3.07
N LEU A 34 6.64 10.56 -3.39
CA LEU A 34 5.60 11.40 -2.76
C LEU A 34 5.52 11.22 -1.24
N CYS A 35 5.72 10.00 -0.75
CA CYS A 35 5.82 9.76 0.70
C CYS A 35 7.05 10.44 1.28
N ALA A 36 8.21 10.32 0.64
CA ALA A 36 9.44 10.99 1.08
C ALA A 36 9.28 12.51 1.11
N VAL A 37 8.73 13.10 0.05
CA VAL A 37 8.42 14.55 -0.02
C VAL A 37 7.48 15.00 1.10
N ALA A 38 6.51 14.17 1.46
CA ALA A 38 5.56 14.45 2.54
C ALA A 38 6.11 14.18 3.95
N GLY A 39 7.33 13.68 4.08
CA GLY A 39 7.88 13.27 5.38
C GLY A 39 7.21 12.03 5.97
N ALA A 40 6.62 11.18 5.14
CA ALA A 40 6.00 9.91 5.52
C ALA A 40 6.95 8.73 5.27
N ASN A 41 6.69 7.60 5.92
CA ASN A 41 7.49 6.40 5.82
C ASN A 41 6.90 5.45 4.76
N ALA A 42 7.53 5.35 3.59
CA ALA A 42 7.17 4.38 2.56
C ALA A 42 7.78 3.01 2.86
N ILE A 43 6.95 1.96 2.88
CA ILE A 43 7.37 0.56 2.90
C ILE A 43 7.02 -0.01 1.52
N GLY A 44 8.05 -0.21 0.70
CA GLY A 44 7.88 -0.70 -0.67
C GLY A 44 7.73 -2.22 -0.71
N VAL A 45 6.73 -2.73 -1.45
CA VAL A 45 6.59 -4.16 -1.72
C VAL A 45 7.05 -4.46 -3.14
N ILE A 46 7.99 -5.38 -3.26
CA ILE A 46 8.59 -5.83 -4.52
C ILE A 46 8.40 -7.34 -4.71
N SER A 47 8.71 -7.84 -5.90
CA SER A 47 8.70 -9.29 -6.25
C SER A 47 10.09 -9.84 -6.57
N ASP A 48 11.14 -8.99 -6.50
CA ASP A 48 12.52 -9.37 -6.84
C ASP A 48 13.47 -8.50 -6.02
N ASP A 49 14.39 -9.13 -5.30
CA ASP A 49 15.34 -8.45 -4.42
C ASP A 49 16.29 -7.51 -5.18
N SER A 50 16.56 -7.78 -6.47
CA SER A 50 17.35 -6.89 -7.32
C SER A 50 16.78 -5.48 -7.47
N LYS A 51 15.51 -5.30 -7.15
CA LYS A 51 14.82 -4.00 -7.21
C LYS A 51 14.87 -3.20 -5.89
N ALA A 52 15.44 -3.79 -4.83
CA ALA A 52 15.43 -3.19 -3.50
C ALA A 52 16.18 -1.86 -3.47
N ASP A 53 17.42 -1.85 -4.00
CA ASP A 53 18.26 -0.65 -3.98
C ASP A 53 17.62 0.52 -4.76
N PHE A 54 16.97 0.22 -5.88
CA PHE A 54 16.23 1.23 -6.63
C PHE A 54 15.10 1.84 -5.79
N VAL A 55 14.30 1.01 -5.12
CA VAL A 55 13.17 1.51 -4.30
C VAL A 55 13.67 2.29 -3.09
N LEU A 56 14.78 1.87 -2.47
CA LEU A 56 15.42 2.60 -1.38
C LEU A 56 15.96 3.95 -1.85
N SER A 57 16.60 4.01 -3.03
CA SER A 57 17.13 5.26 -3.59
C SER A 57 16.03 6.28 -3.90
N MET A 58 14.79 5.83 -4.17
CA MET A 58 13.61 6.69 -4.36
C MET A 58 13.06 7.24 -3.02
N GLY A 59 13.66 6.90 -1.88
CA GLY A 59 13.27 7.40 -0.57
C GLY A 59 12.37 6.47 0.25
N ALA A 60 12.25 5.19 -0.12
CA ALA A 60 11.59 4.21 0.74
C ALA A 60 12.39 4.01 2.03
N LYS A 61 11.69 3.88 3.16
CA LYS A 61 12.30 3.54 4.45
C LYS A 61 12.69 2.07 4.52
N ALA A 62 11.95 1.22 3.84
CA ALA A 62 12.17 -0.23 3.83
C ALA A 62 11.55 -0.87 2.58
N VAL A 63 12.01 -2.07 2.30
CA VAL A 63 11.51 -2.89 1.19
C VAL A 63 11.19 -4.29 1.71
N ILE A 64 10.07 -4.87 1.26
CA ILE A 64 9.64 -6.23 1.59
C ILE A 64 9.42 -7.00 0.28
N ASN A 65 10.10 -8.14 0.13
CA ASN A 65 9.86 -9.03 -1.00
C ASN A 65 8.62 -9.90 -0.73
N ARG A 66 7.58 -9.74 -1.56
CA ARG A 66 6.33 -10.49 -1.44
C ARG A 66 6.52 -12.00 -1.62
N ASN A 67 7.54 -12.44 -2.34
CA ASN A 67 7.78 -13.87 -2.62
C ASN A 67 8.16 -14.67 -1.37
N ASN A 68 8.50 -13.98 -0.27
CA ASN A 68 8.77 -14.60 1.02
C ASN A 68 7.50 -15.01 1.80
N PHE A 69 6.31 -14.74 1.25
CA PHE A 69 5.01 -14.98 1.90
C PHE A 69 4.03 -15.67 0.95
N LYS A 70 3.02 -16.33 1.52
CA LYS A 70 2.02 -17.11 0.78
C LYS A 70 0.56 -16.67 1.10
N CYS A 71 0.36 -15.39 1.36
CA CYS A 71 -0.97 -14.80 1.65
C CYS A 71 -1.48 -13.95 0.48
N TRP A 72 -1.46 -14.52 -0.71
CA TRP A 72 -1.87 -13.85 -1.93
C TRP A 72 -3.03 -14.60 -2.61
N GLY A 73 -3.83 -13.88 -3.38
CA GLY A 73 -5.00 -14.42 -4.07
C GLY A 73 -6.30 -14.11 -3.33
N GLN A 74 -7.37 -14.77 -3.76
CA GLN A 74 -8.67 -14.65 -3.15
C GLN A 74 -8.66 -15.17 -1.71
N LEU A 75 -9.44 -14.52 -0.85
CA LEU A 75 -9.55 -14.93 0.54
C LEU A 75 -10.24 -16.31 0.63
N PRO A 76 -9.62 -17.32 1.24
CA PRO A 76 -10.27 -18.60 1.47
C PRO A 76 -11.53 -18.45 2.35
N LYS A 77 -12.42 -19.43 2.28
CA LYS A 77 -13.64 -19.45 3.09
C LYS A 77 -13.29 -19.35 4.58
N VAL A 78 -13.89 -18.37 5.24
CA VAL A 78 -13.67 -18.12 6.67
C VAL A 78 -13.91 -19.39 7.48
N ASN A 79 -13.04 -19.68 8.43
CA ASN A 79 -13.00 -20.87 9.30
C ASN A 79 -12.64 -22.18 8.57
N SER A 80 -12.17 -22.13 7.31
CA SER A 80 -11.56 -23.31 6.69
C SER A 80 -10.09 -23.49 7.12
N PRO A 81 -9.51 -24.68 6.93
CA PRO A 81 -8.07 -24.90 7.14
C PRO A 81 -7.21 -23.94 6.30
N GLU A 82 -7.58 -23.73 5.03
CA GLU A 82 -6.89 -22.84 4.09
C GLU A 82 -6.92 -21.39 4.58
N PHE A 83 -8.03 -20.96 5.19
CA PHE A 83 -8.13 -19.64 5.82
C PHE A 83 -7.14 -19.50 6.99
N ASN A 84 -6.98 -20.55 7.80
CA ASN A 84 -6.04 -20.51 8.91
C ASN A 84 -4.59 -20.40 8.45
N ASP A 85 -4.23 -21.13 7.37
CA ASP A 85 -2.90 -21.06 6.77
C ASP A 85 -2.67 -19.69 6.12
N TYR A 86 -3.66 -19.18 5.38
CA TYR A 86 -3.63 -17.83 4.84
C TYR A 86 -3.39 -16.80 5.94
N MET A 87 -4.14 -16.86 7.04
CA MET A 87 -4.01 -15.90 8.16
C MET A 87 -2.68 -16.03 8.89
N LYS A 88 -2.09 -17.23 8.96
CA LYS A 88 -0.73 -17.43 9.49
C LYS A 88 0.29 -16.67 8.65
N GLU A 89 0.22 -16.78 7.33
CA GLU A 89 1.10 -16.07 6.41
C GLU A 89 0.85 -14.56 6.39
N ALA A 90 -0.41 -14.12 6.42
CA ALA A 90 -0.76 -12.70 6.51
C ALA A 90 -0.22 -12.04 7.79
N ARG A 91 -0.23 -12.77 8.92
CA ARG A 91 0.39 -12.31 10.17
C ARG A 91 1.92 -12.21 10.06
N LYS A 92 2.58 -13.14 9.34
CA LYS A 92 4.03 -13.04 9.08
C LYS A 92 4.35 -11.79 8.27
N PHE A 93 3.55 -11.51 7.23
CA PHE A 93 3.70 -10.30 6.44
C PHE A 93 3.48 -9.03 7.29
N GLY A 94 2.44 -9.02 8.14
CA GLY A 94 2.21 -7.92 9.09
C GLY A 94 3.39 -7.71 10.05
N LYS A 95 4.00 -8.80 10.56
CA LYS A 95 5.20 -8.71 11.41
C LYS A 95 6.40 -8.14 10.64
N ALA A 96 6.58 -8.48 9.37
CA ALA A 96 7.63 -7.90 8.53
C ALA A 96 7.44 -6.37 8.38
N ILE A 97 6.20 -5.91 8.22
CA ILE A 97 5.89 -4.46 8.25
C ILE A 97 6.28 -3.85 9.60
N TRP A 98 5.92 -4.47 10.71
CA TRP A 98 6.20 -3.97 12.06
C TRP A 98 7.69 -3.80 12.37
N GLN A 99 8.56 -4.63 11.79
CA GLN A 99 10.02 -4.47 11.91
C GLN A 99 10.50 -3.09 11.42
N HIS A 100 9.77 -2.47 10.48
CA HIS A 100 10.14 -1.19 9.88
C HIS A 100 9.29 -0.01 10.38
N THR A 101 8.26 -0.27 11.19
CA THR A 101 7.29 0.73 11.65
C THR A 101 7.23 0.86 13.17
N ASN A 102 8.22 0.32 13.89
CA ASN A 102 8.23 0.28 15.36
C ASN A 102 6.96 -0.41 15.93
N GLY A 103 6.56 -1.53 15.33
CA GLY A 103 5.42 -2.33 15.77
C GLY A 103 4.05 -1.72 15.42
N LYS A 104 3.97 -0.75 14.52
CA LYS A 104 2.71 -0.11 14.12
C LYS A 104 2.23 -0.66 12.79
N ASP A 105 0.91 -0.77 12.64
CA ASP A 105 0.27 -1.01 11.34
C ASP A 105 0.42 0.22 10.43
N VAL A 106 0.22 0.03 9.13
CA VAL A 106 0.31 1.13 8.16
C VAL A 106 -0.97 1.96 8.14
N ASP A 107 -0.81 3.28 7.95
CA ASP A 107 -1.91 4.24 7.90
C ASP A 107 -2.68 4.14 6.58
N ILE A 108 -1.94 3.96 5.49
CA ILE A 108 -2.46 3.86 4.13
C ILE A 108 -1.80 2.67 3.44
N VAL A 109 -2.59 1.92 2.66
CA VAL A 109 -2.09 0.96 1.68
C VAL A 109 -2.36 1.53 0.30
N PHE A 110 -1.31 1.74 -0.47
CA PHE A 110 -1.34 2.14 -1.86
C PHE A 110 -1.44 0.88 -2.73
N GLU A 111 -2.64 0.62 -3.23
CA GLU A 111 -3.03 -0.64 -3.86
C GLU A 111 -3.28 -0.47 -5.35
N HIS A 112 -2.78 -1.40 -6.16
CA HIS A 112 -3.10 -1.49 -7.58
C HIS A 112 -3.12 -2.92 -8.15
N PRO A 113 -2.53 -3.95 -7.50
CA PRO A 113 -2.69 -5.34 -7.98
C PRO A 113 -4.14 -5.81 -7.95
N GLY A 114 -4.88 -5.48 -6.89
CA GLY A 114 -6.30 -5.82 -6.79
C GLY A 114 -6.52 -7.21 -6.22
N GLU A 115 -7.00 -8.16 -7.03
CA GLU A 115 -7.49 -9.46 -6.57
C GLU A 115 -6.49 -10.24 -5.71
N SER A 116 -5.21 -10.23 -6.09
CA SER A 116 -4.20 -11.03 -5.37
C SER A 116 -3.77 -10.46 -4.03
N THR A 117 -3.98 -9.17 -3.78
CA THR A 117 -3.41 -8.47 -2.61
C THR A 117 -4.43 -7.80 -1.71
N MET A 118 -5.63 -7.52 -2.22
CA MET A 118 -6.67 -6.80 -1.47
C MET A 118 -6.99 -7.42 -0.11
N PRO A 119 -7.16 -8.76 0.04
CA PRO A 119 -7.47 -9.33 1.35
C PRO A 119 -6.38 -9.03 2.40
N THR A 120 -5.12 -9.15 2.00
CA THR A 120 -3.97 -8.85 2.86
C THR A 120 -3.85 -7.34 3.11
N SER A 121 -4.09 -6.50 2.11
CA SER A 121 -4.09 -5.04 2.23
C SER A 121 -5.11 -4.57 3.28
N VAL A 122 -6.32 -5.11 3.23
CA VAL A 122 -7.35 -4.82 4.25
C VAL A 122 -6.95 -5.37 5.63
N PHE A 123 -6.26 -6.50 5.70
CA PHE A 123 -5.79 -7.04 6.97
C PHE A 123 -4.73 -6.15 7.62
N VAL A 124 -3.68 -5.74 6.91
CA VAL A 124 -2.51 -5.03 7.46
C VAL A 124 -2.70 -3.53 7.67
N VAL A 125 -3.68 -2.90 7.02
CA VAL A 125 -3.95 -1.47 7.27
C VAL A 125 -4.47 -1.30 8.71
N LYS A 126 -4.05 -0.23 9.39
CA LYS A 126 -4.43 0.04 10.78
C LYS A 126 -5.95 0.19 10.97
N ARG A 127 -6.40 0.12 12.22
CA ARG A 127 -7.75 0.56 12.57
C ARG A 127 -7.96 2.01 12.12
N GLY A 128 -9.08 2.28 11.44
CA GLY A 128 -9.40 3.60 10.89
C GLY A 128 -8.50 4.02 9.73
N GLY A 129 -7.65 3.14 9.20
CA GLY A 129 -6.80 3.42 8.04
C GLY A 129 -7.52 3.21 6.70
N MET A 130 -6.81 3.45 5.61
CA MET A 130 -7.37 3.40 4.25
C MET A 130 -6.54 2.51 3.32
N VAL A 131 -7.20 1.63 2.60
CA VAL A 131 -6.68 1.01 1.38
C VAL A 131 -7.19 1.84 0.20
N VAL A 132 -6.30 2.45 -0.56
CA VAL A 132 -6.67 3.22 -1.75
C VAL A 132 -6.23 2.45 -3.00
N ILE A 133 -7.17 2.20 -3.92
CA ILE A 133 -6.97 1.38 -5.11
C ILE A 133 -7.29 2.15 -6.38
N CYS A 134 -6.45 2.00 -7.43
CA CYS A 134 -6.65 2.64 -8.74
C CYS A 134 -6.65 1.68 -9.93
N ALA A 135 -6.39 0.40 -9.72
CA ALA A 135 -6.29 -0.61 -10.77
C ALA A 135 -6.62 -2.00 -10.24
N GLY A 136 -6.55 -3.00 -11.10
CA GLY A 136 -6.76 -4.42 -10.77
C GLY A 136 -5.89 -5.30 -11.68
N THR A 137 -4.56 -5.12 -11.61
CA THR A 137 -3.62 -5.78 -12.54
C THR A 137 -3.57 -7.29 -12.41
N THR A 138 -4.05 -7.85 -11.28
CA THR A 138 -4.16 -9.30 -11.07
C THR A 138 -5.59 -9.83 -11.11
N GLY A 139 -6.56 -8.95 -11.35
CA GLY A 139 -7.99 -9.29 -11.40
C GLY A 139 -8.86 -8.28 -10.68
N PHE A 140 -10.17 -8.36 -10.95
CA PHE A 140 -11.16 -7.36 -10.49
C PHE A 140 -12.08 -7.90 -9.39
N ASN A 141 -12.05 -9.20 -9.10
CA ASN A 141 -12.91 -9.83 -8.09
C ASN A 141 -12.28 -9.69 -6.70
N LEU A 142 -12.53 -8.57 -6.03
CA LEU A 142 -11.96 -8.28 -4.73
C LEU A 142 -12.70 -9.03 -3.63
N THR A 143 -11.99 -9.89 -2.89
CA THR A 143 -12.52 -10.55 -1.69
C THR A 143 -11.90 -9.94 -0.44
N MET A 144 -12.66 -9.89 0.66
CA MET A 144 -12.15 -9.42 1.94
C MET A 144 -13.00 -9.95 3.10
N ASP A 145 -12.40 -10.09 4.27
CA ASP A 145 -13.15 -10.37 5.50
C ASP A 145 -13.82 -9.07 5.99
N ALA A 146 -15.12 -9.01 5.88
CA ALA A 146 -15.91 -7.85 6.28
C ALA A 146 -15.68 -7.45 7.75
N ARG A 147 -15.34 -8.42 8.63
CA ARG A 147 -15.05 -8.16 10.05
C ARG A 147 -13.84 -7.24 10.21
N PHE A 148 -12.81 -7.39 9.37
CA PHE A 148 -11.66 -6.47 9.39
C PHE A 148 -12.03 -5.07 8.88
N LEU A 149 -13.01 -4.96 8.00
CA LEU A 149 -13.46 -3.68 7.47
C LEU A 149 -14.32 -2.92 8.51
N TRP A 150 -15.50 -3.46 8.89
CA TRP A 150 -16.45 -2.72 9.72
C TRP A 150 -16.05 -2.67 11.20
N MET A 151 -15.60 -3.79 11.80
CA MET A 151 -15.19 -3.79 13.23
C MET A 151 -13.94 -2.93 13.48
N ARG A 152 -13.10 -2.75 12.49
CA ARG A 152 -11.88 -1.95 12.57
C ARG A 152 -12.03 -0.58 11.92
N GLN A 153 -13.22 -0.22 11.45
CA GLN A 153 -13.53 1.09 10.84
C GLN A 153 -12.56 1.45 9.71
N LYS A 154 -12.13 0.45 8.93
CA LYS A 154 -11.21 0.65 7.82
C LYS A 154 -11.97 1.15 6.58
N ARG A 155 -11.29 1.83 5.70
CA ARG A 155 -11.84 2.33 4.44
C ARG A 155 -11.17 1.64 3.26
N VAL A 156 -11.96 1.24 2.27
CA VAL A 156 -11.49 0.91 0.92
C VAL A 156 -11.97 2.02 -0.01
N GLN A 157 -11.04 2.68 -0.69
CA GLN A 157 -11.28 3.86 -1.50
C GLN A 157 -10.81 3.64 -2.94
N GLY A 158 -11.73 3.68 -3.88
CA GLY A 158 -11.38 3.78 -5.30
C GLY A 158 -10.79 5.16 -5.63
N SER A 159 -9.77 5.20 -6.49
CA SER A 159 -9.17 6.43 -6.97
C SER A 159 -8.96 6.36 -8.47
N HIS A 160 -9.55 7.29 -9.20
CA HIS A 160 -9.48 7.35 -10.65
C HIS A 160 -9.09 8.76 -11.09
N PHE A 161 -8.07 8.86 -11.94
CA PHE A 161 -7.50 10.12 -12.43
C PHE A 161 -7.14 11.14 -11.32
N ALA A 162 -7.06 12.39 -11.70
CA ALA A 162 -6.88 13.55 -10.82
C ALA A 162 -7.67 14.72 -11.41
N ASN A 163 -8.07 15.68 -10.58
CA ASN A 163 -8.59 16.94 -11.09
C ASN A 163 -7.41 17.88 -11.49
N LEU A 164 -7.74 18.99 -12.18
CA LEU A 164 -6.74 19.93 -12.68
C LEU A 164 -5.82 20.48 -11.56
N LEU A 165 -6.38 20.79 -10.41
CA LEU A 165 -5.60 21.28 -9.27
C LEU A 165 -4.60 20.23 -8.78
N GLN A 166 -5.02 18.98 -8.62
CA GLN A 166 -4.15 17.88 -8.19
C GLN A 166 -3.07 17.57 -9.23
N ALA A 167 -3.40 17.64 -10.52
CA ALA A 167 -2.45 17.49 -11.61
C ALA A 167 -1.40 18.63 -11.59
N SER A 168 -1.85 19.87 -11.44
CA SER A 168 -0.97 21.04 -11.31
C SER A 168 -0.03 20.92 -10.09
N GLN A 169 -0.56 20.51 -8.92
CA GLN A 169 0.25 20.31 -7.72
C GLN A 169 1.29 19.21 -7.90
N ALA A 170 0.95 18.10 -8.57
CA ALA A 170 1.91 17.05 -8.88
C ALA A 170 2.99 17.53 -9.84
N ASN A 171 2.59 18.25 -10.90
CA ASN A 171 3.51 18.82 -11.88
C ASN A 171 4.48 19.84 -11.26
N GLN A 172 4.01 20.64 -10.29
CA GLN A 172 4.86 21.59 -9.57
C GLN A 172 6.01 20.87 -8.83
N LEU A 173 5.75 19.70 -8.22
CA LEU A 173 6.80 18.90 -7.57
C LEU A 173 7.85 18.41 -8.58
N MET A 174 7.45 18.11 -9.82
CA MET A 174 8.39 17.76 -10.90
C MET A 174 9.25 18.97 -11.29
N LEU A 175 8.63 20.14 -11.49
CA LEU A 175 9.33 21.38 -11.85
C LEU A 175 10.34 21.79 -10.75
N GLU A 176 10.00 21.57 -9.49
CA GLU A 176 10.87 21.81 -8.34
C GLU A 176 11.94 20.72 -8.16
N ARG A 177 12.01 19.73 -9.03
CA ARG A 177 12.92 18.57 -8.94
C ARG A 177 12.82 17.81 -7.61
N ARG A 178 11.63 17.78 -7.04
CA ARG A 178 11.32 17.02 -5.81
C ARG A 178 10.83 15.60 -6.12
N LEU A 179 10.48 15.35 -7.36
CA LEU A 179 10.19 14.03 -7.92
C LEU A 179 11.11 13.83 -9.12
N ASP A 180 11.70 12.66 -9.19
CA ASP A 180 12.55 12.22 -10.30
C ASP A 180 11.70 11.33 -11.25
N PRO A 181 11.61 11.67 -12.56
CA PRO A 181 10.79 10.95 -13.53
C PRO A 181 11.34 9.56 -13.88
#